data_16946541586792da965d9e7a3c39e347
#
_entry.id   16946541586792da965d9e7a3c39e347
#
_cell.length_a   1.000
_cell.length_b   1.000
_cell.length_c   1.000
_cell.angle_alpha   90.00
_cell.angle_beta   90.00
_cell.angle_gamma   90.00
#
_symmetry.space_group_name_H-M   'P 1'
#
loop_
_entity.id
_entity.type
_entity.pdbx_description
1 polymer ?
#
loop_
_entity_poly.entity_id
_entity_poly.type
_entity_poly.pdbx_seq_one_letter_code
_entity_poly.pdbx_strand_id
1 'polypeptide(L)'
;MKLILTCLRQGALALALFSLGSAGWSQDFSKVAVVDYNTILKEYYKAKDSQKQMEDLAANYQKERNERDAALKTIVDAINGLQKDMQDPAISDAKKKEKENQLKAKGEEGQVKQREMMAFAQTASKILEDKRQRLTAELTEDVNKALSQVAKNKYNMVIVKPQIPSPGAVIYADGMDDVTTRVLGILNKDAPAPKKEDKKDEKK
;
A
#
# COMPACT_ATOMS: atom_id res chain seq x y z
N MET A 1 -18.32 80.69 -20.04
CA MET A 1 -17.08 80.43 -19.25
C MET A 1 -17.33 79.68 -17.94
N LYS A 2 -18.56 79.42 -17.50
CA LYS A 2 -18.85 78.66 -16.28
C LYS A 2 -19.01 77.13 -16.47
N LEU A 3 -19.26 76.69 -17.71
CA LEU A 3 -19.46 75.21 -18.00
C LEU A 3 -18.15 74.39 -18.13
N ILE A 4 -17.04 75.05 -18.45
CA ILE A 4 -15.75 74.37 -18.66
C ILE A 4 -15.07 74.10 -17.30
N LEU A 5 -15.32 74.85 -16.28
CA LEU A 5 -14.75 74.61 -14.95
C LEU A 5 -15.40 73.48 -14.16
N THR A 6 -16.67 73.15 -14.48
CA THR A 6 -17.36 72.01 -13.82
C THR A 6 -16.92 70.62 -14.33
N CYS A 7 -16.55 70.55 -15.61
CA CYS A 7 -16.03 69.25 -16.16
C CYS A 7 -14.64 68.93 -15.66
N LEU A 8 -13.78 69.91 -15.40
CA LEU A 8 -12.44 69.64 -14.84
C LEU A 8 -12.45 69.17 -13.39
N ARG A 9 -13.51 69.63 -12.64
CA ARG A 9 -13.60 69.26 -11.21
C ARG A 9 -14.18 67.87 -10.95
N GLN A 10 -14.94 67.32 -11.90
CA GLN A 10 -15.47 65.96 -11.83
C GLN A 10 -14.50 64.91 -12.37
N GLY A 11 -13.60 65.28 -13.31
CA GLY A 11 -12.58 64.39 -13.84
C GLY A 11 -11.47 64.05 -12.84
N ALA A 12 -11.15 64.96 -11.92
CA ALA A 12 -10.11 64.80 -10.91
C ALA A 12 -10.53 63.86 -9.77
N LEU A 13 -11.84 63.74 -9.48
CA LEU A 13 -12.36 62.82 -8.44
C LEU A 13 -12.46 61.38 -8.91
N ALA A 14 -12.61 61.15 -10.22
CA ALA A 14 -12.70 59.78 -10.78
C ALA A 14 -11.33 59.08 -10.90
N LEU A 15 -10.21 59.82 -11.01
CA LEU A 15 -8.87 59.27 -11.07
C LEU A 15 -8.31 58.86 -9.69
N ALA A 16 -8.83 59.44 -8.60
CA ALA A 16 -8.36 59.12 -7.25
C ALA A 16 -8.92 57.81 -6.67
N LEU A 17 -9.98 57.25 -7.25
CA LEU A 17 -10.59 55.99 -6.79
C LEU A 17 -10.03 54.75 -7.46
N PHE A 18 -9.20 54.87 -8.50
CA PHE A 18 -8.61 53.72 -9.21
C PHE A 18 -7.24 53.29 -8.68
N SER A 19 -6.64 54.08 -7.74
CA SER A 19 -5.32 53.81 -7.20
C SER A 19 -5.30 52.98 -5.89
N LEU A 20 -6.48 52.61 -5.36
CA LEU A 20 -6.55 51.79 -4.12
C LEU A 20 -6.80 50.28 -4.36
N GLY A 21 -6.75 49.81 -5.61
CA GLY A 21 -7.14 48.44 -5.98
C GLY A 21 -6.00 47.46 -6.14
N SER A 22 -4.74 47.82 -5.98
CA SER A 22 -3.60 46.90 -6.12
C SER A 22 -2.90 46.62 -4.79
N ALA A 23 -3.68 46.31 -3.74
CA ALA A 23 -3.14 45.45 -2.69
C ALA A 23 -2.96 44.07 -3.32
N GLY A 24 -1.84 43.89 -4.03
CA GLY A 24 -1.44 42.59 -4.56
C GLY A 24 -1.43 41.63 -3.38
N TRP A 25 -2.29 40.64 -3.46
CA TRP A 25 -2.19 39.46 -2.62
C TRP A 25 -0.90 38.75 -3.02
N SER A 26 0.23 39.25 -2.49
CA SER A 26 1.47 38.52 -2.55
C SER A 26 1.23 37.24 -1.75
N GLN A 27 0.88 36.16 -2.45
CA GLN A 27 0.91 34.83 -1.84
C GLN A 27 2.34 34.62 -1.43
N ASP A 28 2.59 34.63 -0.15
CA ASP A 28 3.88 34.36 0.44
C ASP A 28 4.18 32.87 0.26
N PHE A 29 4.77 32.51 -0.91
CA PHE A 29 5.25 31.16 -1.20
C PHE A 29 6.41 30.72 -0.29
N SER A 30 6.89 31.60 0.58
CA SER A 30 7.95 31.27 1.55
C SER A 30 7.52 30.26 2.62
N LYS A 31 6.22 29.95 2.68
CA LYS A 31 5.63 29.04 3.68
C LYS A 31 5.21 27.69 3.08
N VAL A 32 5.92 27.22 2.08
CA VAL A 32 5.73 25.89 1.50
C VAL A 32 6.86 24.98 1.96
N ALA A 33 6.49 23.79 2.44
CA ALA A 33 7.42 22.74 2.80
C ALA A 33 7.30 21.56 1.82
N VAL A 34 8.33 20.72 1.77
CA VAL A 34 8.32 19.46 1.05
C VAL A 34 8.54 18.30 2.01
N VAL A 35 7.99 17.14 1.66
CA VAL A 35 8.16 15.91 2.41
C VAL A 35 8.40 14.75 1.47
N ASP A 36 9.36 13.90 1.80
CA ASP A 36 9.61 12.63 1.12
C ASP A 36 8.85 11.50 1.83
N TYR A 37 7.67 11.19 1.29
CA TYR A 37 6.80 10.14 1.85
C TYR A 37 7.42 8.74 1.77
N ASN A 38 8.25 8.49 0.75
CA ASN A 38 8.94 7.20 0.61
C ASN A 38 9.99 6.99 1.69
N THR A 39 10.78 8.02 1.95
CA THR A 39 11.76 8.00 3.04
C THR A 39 11.05 7.79 4.37
N ILE A 40 9.89 8.44 4.58
CA ILE A 40 9.08 8.20 5.78
C ILE A 40 8.66 6.73 5.88
N LEU A 41 8.07 6.14 4.85
CA LEU A 41 7.63 4.74 4.89
C LEU A 41 8.79 3.76 5.08
N LYS A 42 9.98 4.06 4.55
CA LYS A 42 11.16 3.21 4.72
C LYS A 42 11.75 3.26 6.14
N GLU A 43 11.65 4.41 6.82
CA GLU A 43 12.33 4.64 8.09
C GLU A 43 11.40 4.63 9.31
N TYR A 44 10.09 4.75 9.10
CA TYR A 44 9.10 4.68 10.17
C TYR A 44 9.00 3.24 10.71
N TYR A 45 9.22 3.08 12.04
CA TYR A 45 9.25 1.76 12.66
C TYR A 45 7.95 0.96 12.49
N LYS A 46 6.77 1.61 12.58
CA LYS A 46 5.49 0.93 12.35
C LYS A 46 5.31 0.51 10.88
N ALA A 47 5.85 1.25 9.92
CA ALA A 47 5.79 0.85 8.52
C ALA A 47 6.62 -0.42 8.28
N LYS A 48 7.82 -0.50 8.87
CA LYS A 48 8.65 -1.72 8.84
C LYS A 48 7.95 -2.90 9.51
N ASP A 49 7.33 -2.68 10.66
CA ASP A 49 6.56 -3.72 11.36
C ASP A 49 5.34 -4.16 10.55
N SER A 50 4.62 -3.23 9.94
CA SER A 50 3.49 -3.52 9.04
C SER A 50 3.91 -4.33 7.83
N GLN A 51 5.04 -3.99 7.22
CA GLN A 51 5.62 -4.77 6.11
C GLN A 51 5.92 -6.20 6.55
N LYS A 52 6.60 -6.36 7.68
CA LYS A 52 6.90 -7.69 8.23
C LYS A 52 5.63 -8.49 8.52
N GLN A 53 4.62 -7.89 9.14
CA GLN A 53 3.33 -8.55 9.37
C GLN A 53 2.69 -9.05 8.06
N MET A 54 2.77 -8.26 6.99
CA MET A 54 2.24 -8.66 5.67
C MET A 54 3.04 -9.79 5.05
N GLU A 55 4.37 -9.74 5.15
CA GLU A 55 5.27 -10.80 4.66
C GLU A 55 5.02 -12.13 5.40
N ASP A 56 4.94 -12.09 6.74
CA ASP A 56 4.67 -13.26 7.57
C ASP A 56 3.30 -13.87 7.24
N LEU A 57 2.27 -13.02 7.07
CA LEU A 57 0.92 -13.48 6.71
C LEU A 57 0.88 -14.10 5.31
N ALA A 58 1.54 -13.48 4.33
CA ALA A 58 1.63 -14.00 2.97
C ALA A 58 2.41 -15.33 2.94
N ALA A 59 3.50 -15.45 3.69
CA ALA A 59 4.27 -16.69 3.80
C ALA A 59 3.44 -17.84 4.40
N ASN A 60 2.62 -17.55 5.43
CA ASN A 60 1.74 -18.53 6.04
C ASN A 60 0.69 -19.03 5.03
N TYR A 61 0.04 -18.14 4.28
CA TYR A 61 -0.90 -18.54 3.23
C TYR A 61 -0.24 -19.29 2.09
N GLN A 62 0.99 -18.93 1.71
CA GLN A 62 1.72 -19.68 0.70
C GLN A 62 2.06 -21.11 1.16
N LYS A 63 2.45 -21.27 2.43
CA LYS A 63 2.70 -22.60 3.02
C LYS A 63 1.42 -23.45 3.00
N GLU A 64 0.29 -22.90 3.48
CA GLU A 64 -0.98 -23.62 3.51
C GLU A 64 -1.45 -23.98 2.09
N ARG A 65 -1.26 -23.10 1.11
CA ARG A 65 -1.55 -23.38 -0.29
C ARG A 65 -0.72 -24.55 -0.80
N ASN A 66 0.59 -24.59 -0.52
CA ASN A 66 1.47 -25.67 -0.94
C ASN A 66 1.04 -27.02 -0.33
N GLU A 67 0.59 -27.03 0.93
CA GLU A 67 0.06 -28.24 1.59
C GLU A 67 -1.21 -28.75 0.90
N ARG A 68 -2.14 -27.85 0.54
CA ARG A 68 -3.37 -28.17 -0.20
C ARG A 68 -3.07 -28.67 -1.62
N ASP A 69 -2.13 -28.03 -2.32
CA ASP A 69 -1.67 -28.47 -3.65
C ASP A 69 -1.05 -29.89 -3.58
N ALA A 70 -0.24 -30.17 -2.57
CA ALA A 70 0.34 -31.49 -2.37
C ALA A 70 -0.74 -32.56 -2.09
N ALA A 71 -1.74 -32.24 -1.28
CA ALA A 71 -2.86 -33.15 -1.02
C ALA A 71 -3.67 -33.44 -2.29
N LEU A 72 -3.94 -32.42 -3.11
CA LEU A 72 -4.63 -32.58 -4.39
C LEU A 72 -3.79 -33.45 -5.35
N LYS A 73 -2.49 -33.21 -5.43
CA LYS A 73 -1.58 -34.03 -6.24
C LYS A 73 -1.63 -35.49 -5.84
N THR A 74 -1.64 -35.82 -4.55
CA THR A 74 -1.75 -37.20 -4.06
C THR A 74 -3.02 -37.89 -4.57
N ILE A 75 -4.15 -37.15 -4.59
CA ILE A 75 -5.43 -37.66 -5.12
C ILE A 75 -5.31 -37.95 -6.62
N VAL A 76 -4.75 -36.99 -7.37
CA VAL A 76 -4.54 -37.14 -8.83
C VAL A 76 -3.64 -38.34 -9.13
N ASP A 77 -2.53 -38.52 -8.38
CA ASP A 77 -1.64 -39.67 -8.56
C ASP A 77 -2.35 -40.99 -8.23
N ALA A 78 -3.21 -41.01 -7.21
CA ALA A 78 -4.04 -42.17 -6.89
C ALA A 78 -5.03 -42.52 -8.01
N ILE A 79 -5.69 -41.48 -8.59
CA ILE A 79 -6.59 -41.66 -9.74
C ILE A 79 -5.84 -42.23 -10.94
N ASN A 80 -4.67 -41.71 -11.27
CA ASN A 80 -3.84 -42.19 -12.37
C ASN A 80 -3.40 -43.62 -12.13
N GLY A 81 -3.03 -44.00 -10.91
CA GLY A 81 -2.70 -45.39 -10.51
C GLY A 81 -3.88 -46.33 -10.71
N LEU A 82 -5.09 -45.97 -10.24
CA LEU A 82 -6.30 -46.76 -10.41
C LEU A 82 -6.64 -46.96 -11.89
N GLN A 83 -6.52 -45.94 -12.71
CA GLN A 83 -6.77 -46.00 -14.16
C GLN A 83 -5.78 -46.93 -14.84
N LYS A 84 -4.48 -46.87 -14.49
CA LYS A 84 -3.47 -47.77 -15.01
C LYS A 84 -3.75 -49.23 -14.64
N ASP A 85 -4.09 -49.47 -13.39
CA ASP A 85 -4.41 -50.85 -12.91
C ASP A 85 -5.63 -51.43 -13.61
N MET A 86 -6.60 -50.62 -13.98
CA MET A 86 -7.82 -51.06 -14.73
C MET A 86 -7.51 -51.42 -16.17
N GLN A 87 -6.36 -51.02 -16.73
CA GLN A 87 -5.93 -51.37 -18.08
C GLN A 87 -5.21 -52.70 -18.14
N ASP A 88 -4.92 -53.33 -17.01
CA ASP A 88 -4.29 -54.64 -16.96
C ASP A 88 -5.23 -55.72 -17.52
N PRO A 89 -4.88 -56.43 -18.62
CA PRO A 89 -5.71 -57.44 -19.22
C PRO A 89 -5.95 -58.66 -18.30
N ALA A 90 -5.14 -58.84 -17.26
CA ALA A 90 -5.25 -59.92 -16.31
C ALA A 90 -6.20 -59.62 -15.13
N ILE A 91 -6.79 -58.40 -15.06
CA ILE A 91 -7.68 -58.01 -13.96
C ILE A 91 -9.03 -58.76 -14.05
N SER A 92 -9.51 -59.32 -12.93
CA SER A 92 -10.82 -59.94 -12.88
C SER A 92 -11.95 -58.87 -12.83
N ASP A 93 -13.13 -59.21 -13.36
CA ASP A 93 -14.31 -58.33 -13.38
C ASP A 93 -14.67 -57.79 -11.98
N ALA A 94 -14.56 -58.61 -10.96
CA ALA A 94 -14.83 -58.20 -9.56
C ALA A 94 -13.85 -57.12 -9.11
N LYS A 95 -12.54 -57.27 -9.38
CA LYS A 95 -11.52 -56.25 -9.05
C LYS A 95 -11.66 -54.99 -9.88
N LYS A 96 -12.07 -55.13 -11.14
CA LYS A 96 -12.34 -53.98 -12.01
C LYS A 96 -13.44 -53.12 -11.45
N LYS A 97 -14.58 -53.72 -11.05
CA LYS A 97 -15.69 -53.04 -10.43
C LYS A 97 -15.35 -52.35 -9.10
N GLU A 98 -14.49 -52.97 -8.29
CA GLU A 98 -13.98 -52.38 -7.06
C GLU A 98 -13.15 -51.12 -7.36
N LYS A 99 -12.22 -51.21 -8.34
CA LYS A 99 -11.40 -50.05 -8.76
C LYS A 99 -12.23 -48.93 -9.38
N GLU A 100 -13.29 -49.24 -10.11
CA GLU A 100 -14.26 -48.22 -10.61
C GLU A 100 -14.91 -47.47 -9.48
N ASN A 101 -15.33 -48.18 -8.40
CA ASN A 101 -15.90 -47.49 -7.23
C ASN A 101 -14.86 -46.62 -6.50
N GLN A 102 -13.62 -47.08 -6.37
CA GLN A 102 -12.52 -46.31 -5.79
C GLN A 102 -12.20 -45.10 -6.65
N LEU A 103 -12.18 -45.23 -7.98
CA LEU A 103 -11.97 -44.13 -8.92
C LEU A 103 -13.04 -43.04 -8.77
N LYS A 104 -14.30 -43.47 -8.70
CA LYS A 104 -15.42 -42.55 -8.47
C LYS A 104 -15.27 -41.81 -7.14
N ALA A 105 -14.98 -42.50 -6.05
CA ALA A 105 -14.78 -41.90 -4.73
C ALA A 105 -13.58 -40.92 -4.73
N LYS A 106 -12.46 -41.28 -5.35
CA LYS A 106 -11.31 -40.39 -5.49
C LYS A 106 -11.60 -39.17 -6.38
N GLY A 107 -12.38 -39.32 -7.43
CA GLY A 107 -12.85 -38.23 -8.27
C GLY A 107 -13.72 -37.23 -7.50
N GLU A 108 -14.65 -37.72 -6.68
CA GLU A 108 -15.49 -36.88 -5.80
C GLU A 108 -14.62 -36.15 -4.75
N GLU A 109 -13.68 -36.87 -4.10
CA GLU A 109 -12.72 -36.31 -3.15
C GLU A 109 -11.88 -35.18 -3.80
N GLY A 110 -11.37 -35.42 -5.01
CA GLY A 110 -10.60 -34.43 -5.77
C GLY A 110 -11.40 -33.16 -6.08
N GLN A 111 -12.66 -33.31 -6.49
CA GLN A 111 -13.54 -32.17 -6.74
C GLN A 111 -13.81 -31.35 -5.46
N VAL A 112 -14.00 -32.01 -4.33
CA VAL A 112 -14.17 -31.32 -3.03
C VAL A 112 -12.92 -30.57 -2.68
N LYS A 113 -11.75 -31.19 -2.76
CA LYS A 113 -10.45 -30.55 -2.46
C LYS A 113 -10.14 -29.37 -3.40
N GLN A 114 -10.50 -29.48 -4.66
CA GLN A 114 -10.35 -28.37 -5.61
C GLN A 114 -11.24 -27.17 -5.24
N ARG A 115 -12.50 -27.41 -4.85
CA ARG A 115 -13.39 -26.34 -4.38
C ARG A 115 -12.88 -25.70 -3.10
N GLU A 116 -12.40 -26.51 -2.13
CA GLU A 116 -11.78 -26.02 -0.89
C GLU A 116 -10.58 -25.12 -1.19
N MET A 117 -9.73 -25.50 -2.13
CA MET A 117 -8.57 -24.71 -2.52
C MET A 117 -8.96 -23.39 -3.18
N MET A 118 -9.96 -23.38 -4.05
CA MET A 118 -10.48 -22.15 -4.66
C MET A 118 -11.06 -21.20 -3.60
N ALA A 119 -11.86 -21.73 -2.68
CA ALA A 119 -12.45 -20.95 -1.59
C ALA A 119 -11.36 -20.38 -0.66
N PHE A 120 -10.33 -21.18 -0.35
CA PHE A 120 -9.19 -20.76 0.42
C PHE A 120 -8.43 -19.61 -0.28
N ALA A 121 -8.14 -19.74 -1.58
CA ALA A 121 -7.42 -18.72 -2.34
C ALA A 121 -8.17 -17.38 -2.36
N GLN A 122 -9.50 -17.42 -2.53
CA GLN A 122 -10.35 -16.22 -2.49
C GLN A 122 -10.34 -15.58 -1.11
N THR A 123 -10.48 -16.39 -0.05
CA THR A 123 -10.49 -15.93 1.33
C THR A 123 -9.14 -15.32 1.72
N ALA A 124 -8.04 -16.00 1.40
CA ALA A 124 -6.68 -15.52 1.66
C ALA A 124 -6.39 -14.19 0.95
N SER A 125 -6.76 -14.09 -0.33
CA SER A 125 -6.61 -12.85 -1.10
C SER A 125 -7.37 -11.69 -0.47
N LYS A 126 -8.63 -11.93 -0.04
CA LYS A 126 -9.44 -10.91 0.62
C LYS A 126 -8.83 -10.47 1.95
N ILE A 127 -8.42 -11.42 2.79
CA ILE A 127 -7.81 -11.10 4.10
C ILE A 127 -6.51 -10.30 3.94
N LEU A 128 -5.66 -10.67 2.96
CA LEU A 128 -4.43 -9.93 2.66
C LEU A 128 -4.75 -8.50 2.21
N GLU A 129 -5.74 -8.32 1.34
CA GLU A 129 -6.15 -7.01 0.86
C GLU A 129 -6.75 -6.14 1.98
N ASP A 130 -7.67 -6.69 2.77
CA ASP A 130 -8.27 -5.99 3.91
C ASP A 130 -7.21 -5.59 4.95
N LYS A 131 -6.24 -6.48 5.24
CA LYS A 131 -5.12 -6.18 6.13
C LYS A 131 -4.23 -5.08 5.57
N ARG A 132 -3.89 -5.14 4.27
CA ARG A 132 -3.09 -4.12 3.59
C ARG A 132 -3.76 -2.74 3.64
N GLN A 133 -5.04 -2.68 3.33
CA GLN A 133 -5.80 -1.43 3.36
C GLN A 133 -5.83 -0.82 4.76
N ARG A 134 -6.08 -1.64 5.79
CA ARG A 134 -6.08 -1.17 7.17
C ARG A 134 -4.72 -0.64 7.61
N LEU A 135 -3.64 -1.37 7.36
CA LEU A 135 -2.28 -0.93 7.70
C LEU A 135 -1.91 0.36 6.96
N THR A 136 -2.27 0.47 5.68
CA THR A 136 -2.03 1.70 4.90
C THR A 136 -2.80 2.89 5.47
N ALA A 137 -4.06 2.69 5.87
CA ALA A 137 -4.87 3.75 6.47
C ALA A 137 -4.28 4.22 7.81
N GLU A 138 -3.88 3.28 8.68
CA GLU A 138 -3.23 3.56 9.97
C GLU A 138 -1.93 4.37 9.78
N LEU A 139 -1.05 3.93 8.86
CA LEU A 139 0.20 4.62 8.56
C LEU A 139 -0.03 6.02 7.99
N THR A 140 -1.01 6.16 7.09
CA THR A 140 -1.38 7.46 6.49
C THR A 140 -1.90 8.42 7.55
N GLU A 141 -2.71 7.93 8.49
CA GLU A 141 -3.23 8.75 9.61
C GLU A 141 -2.10 9.22 10.52
N ASP A 142 -1.17 8.32 10.89
CA ASP A 142 0.00 8.66 11.73
C ASP A 142 0.87 9.72 11.04
N VAL A 143 1.17 9.55 9.74
CA VAL A 143 1.96 10.51 8.97
C VAL A 143 1.24 11.86 8.87
N ASN A 144 -0.06 11.88 8.62
CA ASN A 144 -0.84 13.12 8.55
C ASN A 144 -0.89 13.85 9.89
N LYS A 145 -0.99 13.14 11.02
CA LYS A 145 -0.91 13.71 12.36
C LYS A 145 0.47 14.34 12.61
N ALA A 146 1.54 13.64 12.27
CA ALA A 146 2.91 14.15 12.41
C ALA A 146 3.17 15.37 11.50
N LEU A 147 2.73 15.32 10.24
CA LEU A 147 2.78 16.45 9.31
C LEU A 147 2.03 17.67 9.87
N SER A 148 0.83 17.48 10.40
CA SER A 148 0.03 18.55 10.98
C SER A 148 0.75 19.21 12.16
N GLN A 149 1.45 18.44 13.00
CA GLN A 149 2.24 18.98 14.11
C GLN A 149 3.43 19.81 13.62
N VAL A 150 4.14 19.35 12.58
CA VAL A 150 5.28 20.06 11.99
C VAL A 150 4.83 21.30 11.23
N ALA A 151 3.71 21.20 10.50
CA ALA A 151 3.22 22.26 9.62
C ALA A 151 2.50 23.40 10.36
N LYS A 152 1.85 23.10 11.48
CA LYS A 152 1.01 24.06 12.22
C LYS A 152 1.75 25.37 12.50
N ASN A 153 1.15 26.48 12.06
CA ASN A 153 1.65 27.86 12.22
C ASN A 153 2.99 28.17 11.52
N LYS A 154 3.52 27.26 10.72
CA LYS A 154 4.79 27.47 9.99
C LYS A 154 4.61 27.48 8.48
N TYR A 155 3.82 26.53 7.96
CA TYR A 155 3.64 26.36 6.52
C TYR A 155 2.16 26.46 6.15
N ASN A 156 1.93 27.03 4.97
CA ASN A 156 0.58 27.12 4.39
C ASN A 156 0.29 25.87 3.53
N MET A 157 1.34 25.18 3.05
CA MET A 157 1.23 24.01 2.20
C MET A 157 2.42 23.06 2.45
N VAL A 158 2.17 21.76 2.38
CA VAL A 158 3.21 20.73 2.34
C VAL A 158 3.02 19.91 1.06
N ILE A 159 4.08 19.82 0.26
CA ILE A 159 4.08 19.10 -1.02
C ILE A 159 4.80 17.78 -0.81
N VAL A 160 4.19 16.68 -1.27
CA VAL A 160 4.82 15.35 -1.25
C VAL A 160 5.74 15.23 -2.46
N LYS A 161 7.00 14.85 -2.25
CA LYS A 161 7.94 14.51 -3.35
C LYS A 161 7.41 13.28 -4.09
N PRO A 162 7.22 13.34 -5.41
CA PRO A 162 6.75 12.20 -6.19
C PRO A 162 7.83 11.11 -6.25
N GLN A 163 7.39 9.86 -6.28
CA GLN A 163 8.30 8.71 -6.42
C GLN A 163 8.87 8.58 -7.84
N ILE A 164 8.06 8.95 -8.82
CA ILE A 164 8.39 8.86 -10.24
C ILE A 164 8.07 10.22 -10.84
N PRO A 165 8.94 10.78 -11.70
CA PRO A 165 8.61 11.98 -12.45
C PRO A 165 7.32 11.74 -13.23
N SER A 166 6.25 12.45 -12.86
CA SER A 166 4.96 12.41 -13.56
C SER A 166 4.64 13.80 -14.11
N PRO A 167 3.87 13.91 -15.19
CA PRO A 167 3.40 15.19 -15.67
C PRO A 167 2.69 15.97 -14.55
N GLY A 168 3.15 17.18 -14.25
CA GLY A 168 2.63 18.01 -13.14
C GLY A 168 3.28 17.79 -11.79
N ALA A 169 4.25 16.88 -11.67
CA ALA A 169 5.04 16.73 -10.44
C ALA A 169 6.02 17.90 -10.24
N VAL A 170 6.23 18.28 -8.99
CA VAL A 170 7.30 19.23 -8.63
C VAL A 170 8.64 18.53 -8.77
N ILE A 171 9.39 18.83 -9.85
CA ILE A 171 10.69 18.24 -10.14
C ILE A 171 11.82 18.99 -9.43
N TYR A 172 11.61 20.28 -9.16
CA TYR A 172 12.58 21.16 -8.52
C TYR A 172 11.90 22.06 -7.51
N ALA A 173 12.48 22.18 -6.33
CA ALA A 173 12.01 23.03 -5.24
C ALA A 173 13.20 23.64 -4.54
N ASP A 174 13.67 24.80 -5.03
CA ASP A 174 14.72 25.56 -4.37
C ASP A 174 14.14 26.43 -3.26
N GLY A 175 14.84 26.50 -2.13
CA GLY A 175 14.43 27.29 -0.98
C GLY A 175 13.23 26.74 -0.18
N MET A 176 12.66 25.59 -0.54
CA MET A 176 11.63 24.95 0.25
C MET A 176 12.22 24.13 1.40
N ASP A 177 11.61 24.22 2.57
CA ASP A 177 12.05 23.49 3.76
C ASP A 177 11.60 22.01 3.68
N ASP A 178 12.57 21.08 3.73
CA ASP A 178 12.31 19.65 3.78
C ASP A 178 11.98 19.24 5.23
N VAL A 179 10.75 18.82 5.44
CA VAL A 179 10.23 18.44 6.76
C VAL A 179 10.35 16.95 7.07
N THR A 180 10.89 16.14 6.17
CA THR A 180 10.96 14.68 6.27
C THR A 180 11.57 14.20 7.58
N THR A 181 12.75 14.71 7.93
CA THR A 181 13.46 14.34 9.17
C THR A 181 12.68 14.73 10.43
N ARG A 182 12.02 15.89 10.42
CA ARG A 182 11.22 16.34 11.56
C ARG A 182 9.97 15.48 11.76
N VAL A 183 9.32 15.10 10.66
CA VAL A 183 8.18 14.18 10.68
C VAL A 183 8.60 12.81 11.22
N LEU A 184 9.73 12.28 10.71
CA LEU A 184 10.30 11.02 11.20
C LEU A 184 10.67 11.08 12.69
N GLY A 185 11.19 12.20 13.17
CA GLY A 185 11.48 12.39 14.60
C GLY A 185 10.24 12.29 15.48
N ILE A 186 9.08 12.78 15.01
CA ILE A 186 7.80 12.62 15.72
C ILE A 186 7.31 11.18 15.64
N LEU A 187 7.31 10.59 14.45
CA LEU A 187 6.81 9.23 14.21
C LEU A 187 7.60 8.16 14.96
N ASN A 188 8.91 8.33 15.07
CA ASN A 188 9.81 7.37 15.71
C ASN A 188 10.10 7.69 17.20
N LYS A 189 9.40 8.69 17.79
CA LYS A 189 9.61 9.06 19.19
C LYS A 189 9.41 7.88 20.15
N ASP A 190 8.40 7.06 19.87
CA ASP A 190 8.04 5.90 20.69
C ASP A 190 8.52 4.58 20.07
N ALA A 191 9.50 4.64 19.15
CA ALA A 191 10.06 3.44 18.55
C ALA A 191 10.73 2.56 19.61
N PRO A 192 10.47 1.24 19.63
CA PRO A 192 11.16 0.32 20.51
C PRO A 192 12.67 0.35 20.21
N ALA A 193 13.48 0.25 21.28
CA ALA A 193 14.93 0.18 21.12
C ALA A 193 15.30 -0.96 20.15
N PRO A 194 16.24 -0.76 19.24
CA PRO A 194 16.63 -1.79 18.29
C PRO A 194 17.07 -3.04 19.06
N LYS A 195 16.39 -4.16 18.82
CA LYS A 195 16.86 -5.45 19.32
C LYS A 195 18.25 -5.65 18.73
N LYS A 196 19.27 -5.79 19.58
CA LYS A 196 20.61 -6.21 19.17
C LYS A 196 20.42 -7.53 18.44
N GLU A 197 20.62 -7.56 17.12
CA GLU A 197 20.81 -8.80 16.40
C GLU A 197 22.07 -9.44 16.96
N ASP A 198 21.89 -10.57 17.63
CA ASP A 198 23.01 -11.44 17.99
C ASP A 198 23.70 -11.83 16.69
N LYS A 199 24.82 -11.16 16.39
CA LYS A 199 25.74 -11.61 15.37
C LYS A 199 26.12 -13.05 15.73
N LYS A 200 25.48 -14.02 15.06
CA LYS A 200 26.00 -15.39 15.05
C LYS A 200 27.42 -15.28 14.50
N ASP A 201 28.38 -15.40 15.41
CA ASP A 201 29.77 -15.62 15.06
C ASP A 201 29.85 -16.84 14.12
N GLU A 202 30.09 -16.57 12.83
CA GLU A 202 30.68 -17.54 11.93
C GLU A 202 32.10 -17.78 12.42
N LYS A 203 32.27 -18.72 13.33
CA LYS A 203 33.55 -19.36 13.57
C LYS A 203 33.62 -20.60 12.67
N LYS A 204 34.50 -20.45 11.67
CA LYS A 204 35.27 -21.46 10.93
C LYS A 204 34.92 -22.94 11.16
#